data_9c33fa8fd5de9feee103ed25e3b1c1f1
#
_entry.id   9c33fa8fd5de9feee103ed25e3b1c1f1
#
_cell.length_a   1.000
_cell.length_b   1.000
_cell.length_c   1.000
_cell.angle_alpha   90.00
_cell.angle_beta   90.00
_cell.angle_gamma   90.00
#
_symmetry.space_group_name_H-M   'P 1'
#
loop_
_entity.id
_entity.type
_entity.pdbx_description
1 polymer ?
#
loop_
_entity_poly.entity_id
_entity_poly.type
_entity_poly.pdbx_seq_one_letter_code
_entity_poly.pdbx_strand_id
1 'polypeptide(L)'
;MYQKEKGSRAYLVSIVMVAVLGGLLFGYDTAVISGAEKGLQAFFKGAKDFEYTDFWHGFTSSSALIGCIIGSGLSGLFASNIGRKRSLIFAGVCFFLSAWGSMAPEMYGVLPVGKPSYTLLVVFNLYRILGGIGVGMASAICPMYIGEVAPSNIRGM
;
A
#
# COMPACT_ATOMS: atom_id res chain seq x y z
N MET A 1 -25.59 37.54 3.28
CA MET A 1 -26.18 36.61 2.28
C MET A 1 -25.18 35.53 1.97
N TYR A 2 -25.30 34.36 2.59
CA TYR A 2 -24.36 33.22 2.37
C TYR A 2 -24.77 32.57 1.06
N GLN A 3 -23.99 32.72 0.01
CA GLN A 3 -24.17 31.96 -1.22
C GLN A 3 -23.94 30.50 -0.92
N LYS A 4 -24.98 29.71 -0.99
CA LYS A 4 -25.00 28.28 -0.86
C LYS A 4 -24.36 27.71 -2.13
N GLU A 5 -23.02 27.55 -2.13
CA GLU A 5 -22.31 26.84 -3.20
C GLU A 5 -22.88 25.42 -3.28
N LYS A 6 -23.69 25.19 -4.31
CA LYS A 6 -24.16 23.84 -4.66
C LYS A 6 -22.97 23.04 -5.21
N GLY A 7 -22.10 22.58 -4.32
CA GLY A 7 -21.14 21.55 -4.69
C GLY A 7 -21.88 20.38 -5.34
N SER A 8 -21.50 20.00 -6.56
CA SER A 8 -22.15 18.91 -7.27
C SER A 8 -22.06 17.63 -6.44
N ARG A 9 -23.20 17.04 -6.08
CA ARG A 9 -23.26 15.75 -5.36
C ARG A 9 -22.46 14.67 -6.08
N ALA A 10 -22.45 14.69 -7.41
CA ALA A 10 -21.66 13.77 -8.22
C ALA A 10 -20.15 13.92 -7.98
N TYR A 11 -19.64 15.15 -7.84
CA TYR A 11 -18.24 15.41 -7.54
C TYR A 11 -17.85 14.89 -6.15
N LEU A 12 -18.70 15.12 -5.15
CA LEU A 12 -18.48 14.61 -3.80
C LEU A 12 -18.45 13.07 -3.79
N VAL A 13 -19.43 12.43 -4.42
CA VAL A 13 -19.49 10.96 -4.52
C VAL A 13 -18.24 10.42 -5.21
N SER A 14 -17.78 11.05 -6.29
CA SER A 14 -16.56 10.63 -6.98
C SER A 14 -15.33 10.68 -6.09
N ILE A 15 -15.16 11.75 -5.29
CA ILE A 15 -14.04 11.88 -4.35
C ILE A 15 -14.12 10.82 -3.26
N VAL A 16 -15.29 10.60 -2.67
CA VAL A 16 -15.49 9.59 -1.64
C VAL A 16 -15.21 8.19 -2.19
N MET A 17 -15.68 7.88 -3.39
CA MET A 17 -15.41 6.59 -4.04
C MET A 17 -13.92 6.36 -4.24
N VAL A 18 -13.18 7.35 -4.73
CA VAL A 18 -11.71 7.25 -4.89
C VAL A 18 -11.01 7.03 -3.55
N ALA A 19 -11.45 7.72 -2.50
CA ALA A 19 -10.85 7.56 -1.18
C ALA A 19 -11.16 6.18 -0.56
N VAL A 20 -12.37 5.66 -0.76
CA VAL A 20 -12.77 4.29 -0.31
C VAL A 20 -11.95 3.22 -1.04
N LEU A 21 -11.60 3.42 -2.31
CA LEU A 21 -10.72 2.50 -3.05
C LEU A 21 -9.35 2.30 -2.35
N GLY A 22 -8.84 3.31 -1.65
CA GLY A 22 -7.62 3.17 -0.84
C GLY A 22 -7.76 2.13 0.28
N GLY A 23 -8.90 2.11 0.97
CA GLY A 23 -9.20 1.08 1.99
C GLY A 23 -9.40 -0.31 1.39
N LEU A 24 -10.06 -0.38 0.24
CA LEU A 24 -10.26 -1.63 -0.49
C LEU A 24 -8.93 -2.25 -0.95
N LEU A 25 -7.99 -1.41 -1.42
CA LEU A 25 -6.65 -1.86 -1.80
C LEU A 25 -5.89 -2.49 -0.63
N PHE A 26 -6.02 -1.95 0.59
CA PHE A 26 -5.43 -2.54 1.79
C PHE A 26 -5.98 -3.95 2.06
N GLY A 27 -7.30 -4.10 2.03
CA GLY A 27 -7.94 -5.41 2.21
C GLY A 27 -7.56 -6.41 1.11
N TYR A 28 -7.49 -5.94 -0.13
CA TYR A 28 -7.07 -6.76 -1.27
C TYR A 28 -5.62 -7.25 -1.14
N ASP A 29 -4.67 -6.38 -0.77
CA ASP A 29 -3.27 -6.78 -0.58
C ASP A 29 -3.12 -7.84 0.52
N THR A 30 -3.85 -7.69 1.62
CA THR A 30 -3.87 -8.68 2.70
C THR A 30 -4.46 -10.02 2.25
N ALA A 31 -5.54 -9.99 1.47
CA ALA A 31 -6.16 -11.21 0.94
C ALA A 31 -5.25 -11.92 -0.06
N VAL A 32 -4.58 -11.19 -0.96
CA VAL A 32 -3.66 -11.74 -1.96
C VAL A 32 -2.46 -12.42 -1.30
N ILE A 33 -1.82 -11.79 -0.31
CA ILE A 33 -0.67 -12.42 0.37
C ILE A 33 -1.10 -13.67 1.13
N SER A 34 -2.25 -13.65 1.79
CA SER A 34 -2.81 -14.83 2.47
C SER A 34 -3.07 -15.98 1.49
N GLY A 35 -3.59 -15.68 0.30
CA GLY A 35 -3.78 -16.67 -0.75
C GLY A 35 -2.48 -17.22 -1.33
N ALA A 36 -1.44 -16.38 -1.44
CA ALA A 36 -0.14 -16.73 -1.98
C ALA A 36 0.79 -17.42 -0.96
N GLU A 37 0.46 -17.42 0.32
CA GLU A 37 1.30 -17.86 1.44
C GLU A 37 1.88 -19.25 1.25
N LYS A 38 1.04 -20.23 0.90
CA LYS A 38 1.47 -21.62 0.66
C LYS A 38 2.40 -21.73 -0.54
N GLY A 39 2.14 -20.97 -1.60
CA GLY A 39 2.98 -20.93 -2.80
C GLY A 39 4.34 -20.34 -2.52
N LEU A 40 4.41 -19.23 -1.79
CA LEU A 40 5.66 -18.58 -1.35
C LEU A 40 6.48 -19.53 -0.47
N GLN A 41 5.84 -20.20 0.48
CA GLN A 41 6.52 -21.16 1.34
C GLN A 41 7.10 -22.34 0.54
N ALA A 42 6.32 -22.89 -0.38
CA ALA A 42 6.80 -24.00 -1.22
C ALA A 42 7.96 -23.58 -2.13
N PHE A 43 7.89 -22.36 -2.70
CA PHE A 43 8.94 -21.81 -3.56
C PHE A 43 10.25 -21.58 -2.79
N PHE A 44 10.21 -20.89 -1.65
CA PHE A 44 11.41 -20.55 -0.89
C PHE A 44 12.00 -21.73 -0.10
N LYS A 45 11.19 -22.74 0.29
CA LYS A 45 11.74 -24.00 0.85
C LYS A 45 12.58 -24.78 -0.13
N GLY A 46 12.45 -24.55 -1.44
CA GLY A 46 13.31 -25.12 -2.47
C GLY A 46 14.66 -24.40 -2.63
N ALA A 47 14.93 -23.34 -1.87
CA ALA A 47 16.19 -22.61 -1.94
C ALA A 47 17.36 -23.48 -1.44
N LYS A 48 18.47 -23.44 -2.20
CA LYS A 48 19.72 -24.11 -1.82
C LYS A 48 20.69 -23.22 -1.05
N ASP A 49 20.48 -21.90 -1.16
CA ASP A 49 21.41 -20.88 -0.65
C ASP A 49 21.13 -20.48 0.81
N PHE A 50 19.92 -20.75 1.31
CA PHE A 50 19.54 -20.44 2.69
C PHE A 50 18.39 -21.32 3.17
N GLU A 51 18.29 -21.49 4.49
CA GLU A 51 17.19 -22.21 5.12
C GLU A 51 16.00 -21.28 5.33
N TYR A 52 14.90 -21.51 4.60
CA TYR A 52 13.67 -20.74 4.75
C TYR A 52 12.89 -21.25 5.97
N THR A 53 13.11 -20.58 7.10
CA THR A 53 12.45 -20.89 8.39
C THR A 53 11.09 -20.24 8.50
N ASP A 54 10.29 -20.67 9.48
CA ASP A 54 8.98 -20.06 9.79
C ASP A 54 9.12 -18.59 10.20
N PHE A 55 10.28 -18.19 10.73
CA PHE A 55 10.59 -16.78 11.01
C PHE A 55 10.60 -15.94 9.72
N TRP A 56 11.30 -16.37 8.69
CA TRP A 56 11.34 -15.68 7.40
C TRP A 56 9.98 -15.65 6.74
N HIS A 57 9.21 -16.72 6.88
CA HIS A 57 7.84 -16.79 6.38
C HIS A 57 6.94 -15.74 7.05
N GLY A 58 6.94 -15.68 8.38
CA GLY A 58 6.20 -14.68 9.15
C GLY A 58 6.66 -13.24 8.85
N PHE A 59 7.97 -13.02 8.70
CA PHE A 59 8.52 -11.72 8.33
C PHE A 59 8.05 -11.28 6.95
N THR A 60 8.06 -12.16 5.97
CA THR A 60 7.60 -11.87 4.61
C THR A 60 6.12 -11.53 4.58
N SER A 61 5.29 -12.26 5.32
CA SER A 61 3.85 -11.97 5.43
C SER A 61 3.58 -10.62 6.11
N SER A 62 4.39 -10.26 7.12
CA SER A 62 4.23 -9.04 7.92
C SER A 62 4.96 -7.82 7.37
N SER A 63 5.84 -7.97 6.39
CA SER A 63 6.73 -6.89 5.90
C SER A 63 5.97 -5.63 5.46
N ALA A 64 4.80 -5.78 4.84
CA ALA A 64 3.94 -4.67 4.47
C ALA A 64 3.42 -3.87 5.68
N LEU A 65 3.17 -4.53 6.83
CA LEU A 65 2.73 -3.84 8.05
C LEU A 65 3.80 -2.90 8.60
N ILE A 66 5.07 -3.29 8.50
CA ILE A 66 6.20 -2.41 8.85
C ILE A 66 6.16 -1.14 7.99
N GLY A 67 5.95 -1.30 6.68
CA GLY A 67 5.75 -0.19 5.76
C GLY A 67 4.55 0.67 6.15
N CYS A 68 3.42 0.07 6.53
CA CYS A 68 2.21 0.80 6.96
C CYS A 68 2.47 1.67 8.20
N ILE A 69 3.21 1.18 9.18
CA ILE A 69 3.57 1.95 10.39
C ILE A 69 4.40 3.18 9.98
N ILE A 70 5.42 2.99 9.16
CA ILE A 70 6.26 4.09 8.65
C ILE A 70 5.41 5.08 7.83
N GLY A 71 4.61 4.59 6.90
CA GLY A 71 3.77 5.40 6.02
C GLY A 71 2.73 6.24 6.79
N SER A 72 2.06 5.64 7.77
CA SER A 72 1.10 6.36 8.61
C SER A 72 1.78 7.43 9.47
N GLY A 73 2.95 7.15 10.03
CA GLY A 73 3.74 8.12 10.79
C GLY A 73 4.19 9.32 9.94
N LEU A 74 4.58 9.07 8.69
CA LEU A 74 5.02 10.12 7.74
C LEU A 74 3.85 10.89 7.12
N SER A 75 2.63 10.34 7.15
CA SER A 75 1.45 10.89 6.47
C SER A 75 1.16 12.34 6.86
N GLY A 76 1.31 12.69 8.14
CA GLY A 76 1.09 14.04 8.65
C GLY A 76 2.09 15.05 8.06
N LEU A 77 3.37 14.70 7.97
CA LEU A 77 4.42 15.55 7.40
C LEU A 77 4.19 15.76 5.90
N PHE A 78 3.84 14.73 5.17
CA PHE A 78 3.53 14.82 3.74
C PHE A 78 2.27 15.63 3.49
N ALA A 79 1.21 15.40 4.27
CA ALA A 79 -0.04 16.12 4.13
C ALA A 79 0.10 17.62 4.43
N SER A 80 0.96 18.01 5.39
CA SER A 80 1.20 19.43 5.72
C SER A 80 2.10 20.14 4.71
N ASN A 81 3.16 19.49 4.22
CA ASN A 81 4.15 20.13 3.36
C ASN A 81 3.76 20.13 1.87
N ILE A 82 3.21 19.03 1.37
CA ILE A 82 2.96 18.81 -0.06
C ILE A 82 1.47 18.92 -0.39
N GLY A 83 0.62 18.81 0.63
CA GLY A 83 -0.84 18.83 0.51
C GLY A 83 -1.44 17.45 0.28
N ARG A 84 -2.70 17.25 0.70
CA ARG A 84 -3.38 15.95 0.78
C ARG A 84 -3.46 15.24 -0.58
N LYS A 85 -3.84 15.99 -1.64
CA LYS A 85 -3.97 15.42 -3.00
C LYS A 85 -2.66 14.85 -3.53
N ARG A 86 -1.56 15.59 -3.39
CA ARG A 86 -0.24 15.16 -3.88
C ARG A 86 0.30 13.99 -3.06
N SER A 87 0.06 13.99 -1.76
CA SER A 87 0.43 12.88 -0.87
C SER A 87 -0.31 11.59 -1.23
N LEU A 88 -1.58 11.65 -1.60
CA LEU A 88 -2.34 10.50 -2.09
C LEU A 88 -1.82 9.99 -3.44
N ILE A 89 -1.43 10.89 -4.35
CA ILE A 89 -0.81 10.49 -5.62
C ILE A 89 0.52 9.77 -5.34
N PHE A 90 1.34 10.31 -4.44
CA PHE A 90 2.59 9.67 -4.04
C PHE A 90 2.37 8.27 -3.43
N ALA A 91 1.39 8.14 -2.54
CA ALA A 91 1.00 6.84 -1.98
C ALA A 91 0.58 5.84 -3.08
N GLY A 92 -0.20 6.28 -4.06
CA GLY A 92 -0.58 5.46 -5.22
C GLY A 92 0.61 5.03 -6.08
N VAL A 93 1.59 5.91 -6.29
CA VAL A 93 2.83 5.58 -7.01
C VAL A 93 3.65 4.54 -6.25
N CYS A 94 3.81 4.69 -4.93
CA CYS A 94 4.49 3.70 -4.10
C CYS A 94 3.82 2.32 -4.19
N PHE A 95 2.49 2.29 -4.14
CA PHE A 95 1.72 1.06 -4.26
C PHE A 95 1.88 0.42 -5.64
N PHE A 96 1.80 1.23 -6.70
CA PHE A 96 2.01 0.76 -8.07
C PHE A 96 3.41 0.16 -8.27
N LEU A 97 4.45 0.84 -7.80
CA LEU A 97 5.83 0.34 -7.89
C LEU A 97 6.04 -0.94 -7.09
N SER A 98 5.39 -1.05 -5.92
CA SER A 98 5.39 -2.27 -5.12
C SER A 98 4.75 -3.44 -5.86
N ALA A 99 3.57 -3.23 -6.43
CA ALA A 99 2.87 -4.28 -7.18
C ALA A 99 3.68 -4.71 -8.41
N TRP A 100 4.23 -3.74 -9.15
CA TRP A 100 5.09 -4.01 -10.30
C TRP A 100 6.34 -4.80 -9.92
N GLY A 101 7.06 -4.37 -8.87
CA GLY A 101 8.28 -5.03 -8.42
C GLY A 101 8.04 -6.41 -7.78
N SER A 102 6.89 -6.61 -7.13
CA SER A 102 6.52 -7.92 -6.56
C SER A 102 6.07 -8.92 -7.60
N MET A 103 5.56 -8.47 -8.75
CA MET A 103 5.12 -9.33 -9.85
C MET A 103 6.30 -10.08 -10.49
N ALA A 104 7.42 -9.40 -10.67
CA ALA A 104 8.60 -9.97 -11.30
C ALA A 104 9.88 -9.40 -10.68
N PRO A 105 10.22 -9.76 -9.44
CA PRO A 105 11.42 -9.26 -8.78
C PRO A 105 12.72 -9.69 -9.49
N GLU A 106 12.62 -10.68 -10.36
CA GLU A 106 13.70 -11.21 -11.20
C GLU A 106 13.98 -10.39 -12.46
N MET A 107 13.01 -9.55 -12.89
CA MET A 107 13.03 -8.89 -14.21
C MET A 107 14.11 -7.82 -14.35
N TYR A 108 14.74 -7.41 -13.24
CA TYR A 108 15.79 -6.39 -13.25
C TYR A 108 17.21 -6.94 -13.56
N GLY A 109 17.30 -8.17 -14.09
CA GLY A 109 18.55 -8.71 -14.65
C GLY A 109 19.66 -9.06 -13.65
N VAL A 110 19.41 -8.87 -12.35
CA VAL A 110 20.40 -9.11 -11.27
C VAL A 110 20.23 -10.50 -10.65
N LEU A 111 19.06 -11.11 -10.82
CA LEU A 111 18.70 -12.36 -10.15
C LEU A 111 18.43 -13.49 -11.16
N PRO A 112 18.82 -14.72 -10.88
CA PRO A 112 18.52 -15.86 -11.74
C PRO A 112 17.02 -16.16 -11.75
N VAL A 113 16.43 -16.12 -12.93
CA VAL A 113 15.00 -16.36 -13.15
C VAL A 113 14.58 -17.74 -12.63
N GLY A 114 13.52 -17.78 -11.82
CA GLY A 114 12.92 -19.04 -11.33
C GLY A 114 13.71 -19.77 -10.25
N LYS A 115 14.77 -19.20 -9.71
CA LYS A 115 15.54 -19.82 -8.61
C LYS A 115 15.31 -19.09 -7.30
N PRO A 116 14.82 -19.78 -6.26
CA PRO A 116 14.69 -19.17 -4.94
C PRO A 116 16.09 -18.83 -4.39
N SER A 117 16.31 -17.57 -4.02
CA SER A 117 17.55 -17.04 -3.47
C SER A 117 17.26 -16.10 -2.31
N TYR A 118 18.19 -15.97 -1.38
CA TYR A 118 18.10 -15.00 -0.28
C TYR A 118 17.93 -13.57 -0.79
N THR A 119 18.66 -13.20 -1.84
CA THR A 119 18.57 -11.87 -2.46
C THR A 119 17.16 -11.61 -3.01
N LEU A 120 16.54 -12.61 -3.64
CA LEU A 120 15.17 -12.52 -4.13
C LEU A 120 14.18 -12.26 -3.00
N LEU A 121 14.34 -12.95 -1.86
CA LEU A 121 13.52 -12.76 -0.67
C LEU A 121 13.65 -11.33 -0.13
N VAL A 122 14.86 -10.80 -0.02
CA VAL A 122 15.11 -9.44 0.45
C VAL A 122 14.47 -8.40 -0.48
N VAL A 123 14.68 -8.52 -1.79
CA VAL A 123 14.11 -7.60 -2.78
C VAL A 123 12.57 -7.64 -2.74
N PHE A 124 11.98 -8.82 -2.67
CA PHE A 124 10.53 -8.98 -2.54
C PHE A 124 10.00 -8.27 -1.29
N ASN A 125 10.66 -8.48 -0.13
CA ASN A 125 10.27 -7.82 1.11
C ASN A 125 10.41 -6.28 1.05
N LEU A 126 11.44 -5.76 0.36
CA LEU A 126 11.59 -4.32 0.16
C LEU A 126 10.43 -3.73 -0.65
N TYR A 127 9.99 -4.40 -1.70
CA TYR A 127 8.80 -3.97 -2.46
C TYR A 127 7.53 -4.05 -1.62
N ARG A 128 7.39 -5.06 -0.77
CA ARG A 128 6.28 -5.18 0.17
C ARG A 128 6.26 -4.02 1.18
N ILE A 129 7.40 -3.65 1.75
CA ILE A 129 7.52 -2.49 2.65
C ILE A 129 7.16 -1.20 1.91
N LEU A 130 7.64 -1.02 0.68
CA LEU A 130 7.30 0.15 -0.14
C LEU A 130 5.79 0.27 -0.38
N GLY A 131 5.12 -0.84 -0.70
CA GLY A 131 3.67 -0.90 -0.84
C GLY A 131 2.96 -0.56 0.47
N GLY A 132 3.46 -1.10 1.58
CA GLY A 132 2.97 -0.78 2.91
C GLY A 132 3.04 0.72 3.24
N ILE A 133 4.14 1.40 2.88
CA ILE A 133 4.24 2.86 3.05
C ILE A 133 3.12 3.57 2.29
N GLY A 134 2.87 3.19 1.04
CA GLY A 134 1.76 3.75 0.24
C GLY A 134 0.40 3.55 0.90
N VAL A 135 0.13 2.32 1.34
CA VAL A 135 -1.13 1.97 2.02
C VAL A 135 -1.28 2.71 3.35
N GLY A 136 -0.22 2.76 4.18
CA GLY A 136 -0.23 3.46 5.45
C GLY A 136 -0.49 4.95 5.30
N MET A 137 0.13 5.60 4.31
CA MET A 137 -0.14 7.00 3.98
C MET A 137 -1.58 7.21 3.50
N ALA A 138 -2.07 6.35 2.61
CA ALA A 138 -3.42 6.46 2.07
C ALA A 138 -4.48 6.28 3.18
N SER A 139 -4.33 5.29 4.05
CA SER A 139 -5.28 5.02 5.14
C SER A 139 -5.39 6.17 6.15
N ALA A 140 -4.31 6.92 6.38
CA ALA A 140 -4.34 8.09 7.25
C ALA A 140 -4.90 9.35 6.55
N ILE A 141 -4.52 9.57 5.28
CA ILE A 141 -4.87 10.80 4.55
C ILE A 141 -6.28 10.74 3.96
N CYS A 142 -6.78 9.57 3.54
CA CYS A 142 -8.11 9.45 2.93
C CYS A 142 -9.26 9.93 3.83
N PRO A 143 -9.38 9.49 5.09
CA PRO A 143 -10.43 10.00 5.99
C PRO A 143 -10.32 11.50 6.23
N MET A 144 -9.10 12.01 6.36
CA MET A 144 -8.84 13.44 6.53
C MET A 144 -9.31 14.23 5.31
N TYR A 145 -8.97 13.77 4.11
CA TYR A 145 -9.38 14.41 2.86
C TYR A 145 -10.90 14.38 2.66
N ILE A 146 -11.56 13.27 2.97
CA ILE A 146 -13.02 13.16 2.93
C ILE A 146 -13.65 14.18 3.90
N GLY A 147 -13.14 14.27 5.13
CA GLY A 147 -13.64 15.21 6.13
C GLY A 147 -13.50 16.68 5.72
N GLU A 148 -12.45 17.04 4.97
CA GLU A 148 -12.22 18.41 4.48
C GLU A 148 -13.15 18.76 3.30
N VAL A 149 -13.41 17.81 2.41
CA VAL A 149 -14.24 18.02 1.20
C VAL A 149 -15.74 17.88 1.48
N ALA A 150 -16.12 17.16 2.54
CA ALA A 150 -17.51 16.94 2.89
C ALA A 150 -18.22 18.26 3.27
N PRO A 151 -19.40 18.56 2.69
CA PRO A 151 -20.21 19.71 3.07
C PRO A 151 -20.58 19.65 4.56
N SER A 152 -20.72 20.81 5.20
CA SER A 152 -21.04 20.94 6.64
C SER A 152 -22.28 20.15 7.08
N ASN A 153 -23.24 19.95 6.18
CA ASN A 153 -24.51 19.28 6.45
C ASN A 153 -24.41 17.76 6.64
N ILE A 154 -23.33 17.13 6.16
CA ILE A 154 -23.12 15.67 6.21
C ILE A 154 -21.80 15.31 6.86
N ARG A 155 -21.05 16.30 7.34
CA ARG A 155 -19.79 16.10 8.05
C ARG A 155 -20.10 15.57 9.45
N GLY A 156 -19.80 14.31 9.71
CA GLY A 156 -19.99 13.69 11.03
C GLY A 156 -21.27 12.85 11.17
N MET A 157 -21.99 12.55 10.08
CA MET A 157 -23.03 11.52 10.08
C MET A 157 -22.43 10.13 9.97
#